data_f170db1ec214aa5a5140aaba37ac539c
#
_entry.id   f170db1ec214aa5a5140aaba37ac539c
#
_cell.length_a   1.000
_cell.length_b   1.000
_cell.length_c   1.000
_cell.angle_alpha   90.00
_cell.angle_beta   90.00
_cell.angle_gamma   90.00
#
_symmetry.space_group_name_H-M   'P 1'
#
loop_
_entity.id
_entity.type
_entity.pdbx_description
1 polymer ?
#
loop_
_entity_poly.entity_id
_entity_poly.type
_entity_poly.pdbx_seq_one_letter_code
_entity_poly.pdbx_strand_id
1 'polypeptide(L)'
;QDSRQKVIGSTRYQSLFGDVFSIRRDSDAKKSYKNNRGGWRKIVGTKGHITGKHAHLFIIDDPMNPRSADSEAERTAVNKWLNETVPSRKTSEASVFILVMQRLHEDDSTAQFLTTFPHVRHICLPAMLSDSTTAEYRHRYINGYLDPIRLTPEICNELQSKRAWAGQYMQAPAPDGGNIINPDWFFEFDYLAVLNEVKAANETIQIAFCIDGAYTAKTTNDPSVILGYFTFRNKLYIIAMSEVWLGFSALLDHVTDFTAEHGYNDSSYLRIEPKANGKDLIDALVSHKGLNAFASKSPTTDKIQRVHAITPILQSERVGILAGAKWGEKLREQVKNFPKATHDDIVDCIEIAVREELTNNNSFIY
;
A
#
# COMPACT_ATOMS: atom_id res chain seq x y z
N GLN A 1 -4.90 -8.96 32.42
CA GLN A 1 -5.39 -9.25 33.78
C GLN A 1 -6.52 -10.25 33.72
N ASP A 2 -7.51 -10.06 32.86
CA ASP A 2 -8.68 -10.94 32.73
C ASP A 2 -8.35 -12.39 32.39
N SER A 3 -7.45 -12.64 31.40
CA SER A 3 -7.08 -14.00 31.01
C SER A 3 -6.36 -14.74 32.14
N ARG A 4 -5.53 -14.06 32.93
CA ARG A 4 -4.86 -14.69 34.07
C ARG A 4 -5.87 -15.08 35.15
N GLN A 5 -6.76 -14.16 35.55
CA GLN A 5 -7.78 -14.45 36.57
C GLN A 5 -8.79 -15.47 36.07
N LYS A 6 -9.22 -15.37 34.82
CA LYS A 6 -10.16 -16.32 34.19
C LYS A 6 -9.58 -17.71 33.99
N VAL A 7 -8.31 -17.81 33.64
CA VAL A 7 -7.65 -19.11 33.36
C VAL A 7 -7.01 -19.68 34.63
N ILE A 8 -5.99 -19.01 35.18
CA ILE A 8 -5.24 -19.56 36.34
C ILE A 8 -6.10 -19.60 37.60
N GLY A 9 -6.98 -18.63 37.78
CA GLY A 9 -7.90 -18.58 38.90
C GLY A 9 -9.14 -19.45 38.76
N SER A 10 -9.36 -20.11 37.60
CA SER A 10 -10.54 -20.95 37.38
C SER A 10 -10.47 -22.25 38.21
N THR A 11 -11.63 -22.71 38.67
CA THR A 11 -11.75 -23.98 39.40
C THR A 11 -11.15 -25.16 38.62
N ARG A 12 -11.36 -25.18 37.29
CA ARG A 12 -10.84 -26.23 36.45
C ARG A 12 -9.30 -26.19 36.36
N TYR A 13 -8.69 -25.00 36.24
CA TYR A 13 -7.22 -24.88 36.21
C TYR A 13 -6.64 -25.29 37.59
N GLN A 14 -7.24 -24.82 38.66
CA GLN A 14 -6.80 -25.12 40.03
C GLN A 14 -6.93 -26.62 40.36
N SER A 15 -7.97 -27.30 39.88
CA SER A 15 -8.11 -28.73 40.08
C SER A 15 -7.06 -29.58 39.35
N LEU A 16 -6.54 -29.07 38.23
CA LEU A 16 -5.54 -29.77 37.41
C LEU A 16 -4.10 -29.40 37.79
N PHE A 17 -3.87 -28.17 38.17
CA PHE A 17 -2.52 -27.60 38.31
C PHE A 17 -2.29 -26.83 39.63
N GLY A 18 -3.29 -26.77 40.51
CA GLY A 18 -3.19 -26.01 41.74
C GLY A 18 -2.09 -26.47 42.70
N ASP A 19 -1.78 -27.78 42.66
CA ASP A 19 -0.67 -28.38 43.43
C ASP A 19 0.69 -28.11 42.83
N VAL A 20 0.76 -27.73 41.53
CA VAL A 20 2.01 -27.46 40.84
C VAL A 20 2.60 -26.12 41.28
N PHE A 21 1.78 -25.07 41.27
CA PHE A 21 2.18 -23.75 41.76
C PHE A 21 0.98 -22.88 42.14
N SER A 22 1.23 -21.84 42.94
CA SER A 22 0.28 -20.78 43.23
C SER A 22 0.91 -19.40 42.99
N ILE A 23 0.08 -18.41 42.64
CA ILE A 23 0.55 -17.04 42.48
C ILE A 23 0.75 -16.43 43.90
N ARG A 24 1.89 -15.78 44.07
CA ARG A 24 2.21 -15.08 45.33
C ARG A 24 1.38 -13.82 45.46
N ARG A 25 0.73 -13.65 46.59
CA ARG A 25 -0.14 -12.48 46.89
C ARG A 25 0.65 -11.17 46.95
N ASP A 26 1.91 -11.22 47.41
CA ASP A 26 2.81 -10.07 47.52
C ASP A 26 3.44 -9.65 46.18
N SER A 27 3.22 -10.41 45.14
CA SER A 27 3.80 -10.17 43.81
C SER A 27 2.79 -10.46 42.72
N ASP A 28 1.60 -9.89 42.80
CA ASP A 28 0.50 -10.06 41.86
C ASP A 28 0.05 -8.73 41.25
N ALA A 29 0.98 -8.07 40.55
CA ALA A 29 0.70 -6.85 39.82
C ALA A 29 0.19 -7.13 38.41
N LYS A 30 -0.55 -6.17 37.82
CA LYS A 30 -1.14 -6.25 36.47
C LYS A 30 -0.14 -6.63 35.39
N LYS A 31 1.08 -6.07 35.45
CA LYS A 31 2.15 -6.25 34.45
C LYS A 31 3.24 -7.22 34.90
N SER A 32 3.23 -7.70 36.14
CA SER A 32 4.28 -8.57 36.68
C SER A 32 3.73 -9.40 37.82
N TYR A 33 3.98 -10.70 37.82
CA TYR A 33 3.66 -11.57 38.92
C TYR A 33 4.69 -12.68 39.10
N LYS A 34 4.75 -13.25 40.30
CA LYS A 34 5.58 -14.39 40.64
C LYS A 34 4.76 -15.51 41.23
N ASN A 35 5.23 -16.73 41.07
CA ASN A 35 4.66 -17.89 41.73
C ASN A 35 5.51 -18.34 42.95
N ASN A 36 4.99 -19.28 43.72
CA ASN A 36 5.64 -19.84 44.92
C ASN A 36 6.81 -20.79 44.58
N ARG A 37 7.05 -21.10 43.31
CA ARG A 37 8.16 -21.94 42.80
C ARG A 37 9.29 -21.13 42.17
N GLY A 38 9.30 -19.80 42.33
CA GLY A 38 10.33 -18.92 41.76
C GLY A 38 10.09 -18.48 40.31
N GLY A 39 9.06 -19.03 39.64
CA GLY A 39 8.67 -18.57 38.29
C GLY A 39 8.07 -17.17 38.32
N TRP A 40 8.30 -16.41 37.26
CA TRP A 40 7.76 -15.07 37.12
C TRP A 40 7.38 -14.77 35.68
N ARG A 41 6.46 -13.82 35.51
CA ARG A 41 6.08 -13.25 34.22
C ARG A 41 6.08 -11.73 34.33
N LYS A 42 6.58 -11.05 33.28
CA LYS A 42 6.57 -9.59 33.16
C LYS A 42 6.11 -9.20 31.76
N ILE A 43 5.28 -8.18 31.64
CA ILE A 43 4.86 -7.57 30.39
C ILE A 43 5.56 -6.23 30.27
N VAL A 44 6.17 -5.98 29.09
CA VAL A 44 6.91 -4.76 28.79
C VAL A 44 6.55 -4.34 27.36
N GLY A 45 6.39 -3.05 27.11
CA GLY A 45 6.26 -2.53 25.75
C GLY A 45 7.63 -2.42 25.07
N THR A 46 7.65 -2.33 23.74
CA THR A 46 8.87 -2.23 22.91
C THR A 46 9.80 -1.05 23.27
N LYS A 47 9.28 -0.01 23.90
CA LYS A 47 10.07 1.13 24.43
C LYS A 47 10.30 1.02 25.95
N GLY A 48 9.90 -0.11 26.57
CA GLY A 48 10.01 -0.31 28.01
C GLY A 48 11.37 -0.83 28.44
N HIS A 49 11.79 -0.47 29.65
CA HIS A 49 13.05 -0.94 30.21
C HIS A 49 12.97 -2.42 30.61
N ILE A 50 13.75 -3.27 29.94
CA ILE A 50 13.95 -4.68 30.31
C ILE A 50 15.34 -4.90 30.94
N THR A 51 16.04 -3.81 31.23
CA THR A 51 17.38 -3.85 31.82
C THR A 51 17.38 -4.60 33.16
N GLY A 52 18.35 -5.47 33.39
CA GLY A 52 18.49 -6.27 34.62
C GLY A 52 17.46 -7.41 34.77
N LYS A 53 16.69 -7.74 33.71
CA LYS A 53 15.77 -8.88 33.70
C LYS A 53 16.20 -9.88 32.65
N HIS A 54 16.40 -11.13 33.05
CA HIS A 54 16.74 -12.25 32.19
C HIS A 54 15.59 -13.26 32.22
N ALA A 55 15.28 -13.90 31.09
CA ALA A 55 14.17 -14.86 31.00
C ALA A 55 14.58 -16.10 30.18
N HIS A 56 13.86 -17.20 30.41
CA HIS A 56 13.99 -18.43 29.63
C HIS A 56 13.08 -18.41 28.40
N LEU A 57 11.98 -17.64 28.45
CA LEU A 57 11.02 -17.53 27.36
C LEU A 57 10.67 -16.05 27.13
N PHE A 58 10.83 -15.63 25.89
CA PHE A 58 10.44 -14.32 25.40
C PHE A 58 9.30 -14.52 24.36
N ILE A 59 8.15 -13.95 24.64
CA ILE A 59 7.04 -13.87 23.69
C ILE A 59 6.96 -12.40 23.27
N ILE A 60 7.23 -12.16 22.01
CA ILE A 60 7.21 -10.84 21.37
C ILE A 60 5.97 -10.81 20.51
N ASP A 61 4.96 -10.09 20.97
CA ASP A 61 3.62 -10.08 20.40
C ASP A 61 3.35 -8.71 19.80
N ASP A 62 3.14 -8.65 18.48
CA ASP A 62 2.92 -7.43 17.70
C ASP A 62 3.86 -6.27 18.12
N PRO A 63 5.20 -6.41 18.01
CA PRO A 63 6.15 -5.38 18.48
C PRO A 63 6.01 -4.06 17.74
N MET A 64 5.34 -4.06 16.61
CA MET A 64 5.15 -2.94 15.70
C MET A 64 3.68 -2.84 15.30
N ASN A 65 3.13 -1.64 15.31
CA ASN A 65 1.78 -1.38 14.80
C ASN A 65 1.86 -0.82 13.36
N PRO A 66 0.75 -0.77 12.59
CA PRO A 66 0.77 -0.29 11.20
C PRO A 66 1.37 1.10 11.02
N ARG A 67 1.10 2.05 11.93
CA ARG A 67 1.70 3.41 11.85
C ARG A 67 3.21 3.38 12.05
N SER A 68 3.67 2.60 13.02
CA SER A 68 5.11 2.44 13.27
C SER A 68 5.80 1.74 12.11
N ALA A 69 5.10 0.86 11.42
CA ALA A 69 5.61 0.17 10.24
C ALA A 69 5.79 1.11 9.04
N ASP A 70 4.98 2.15 8.90
CA ASP A 70 5.12 3.15 7.83
C ASP A 70 6.29 4.12 8.08
N SER A 71 6.77 4.24 9.32
CA SER A 71 7.89 5.11 9.68
C SER A 71 9.22 4.35 9.72
N GLU A 72 10.16 4.69 8.84
CA GLU A 72 11.51 4.11 8.82
C GLU A 72 12.22 4.26 10.17
N ALA A 73 12.14 5.45 10.79
CA ALA A 73 12.76 5.71 12.09
C ALA A 73 12.17 4.82 13.20
N GLU A 74 10.85 4.61 13.20
CA GLU A 74 10.21 3.74 14.19
C GLU A 74 10.51 2.26 13.92
N ARG A 75 10.50 1.81 12.66
CA ARG A 75 10.91 0.45 12.27
C ARG A 75 12.33 0.17 12.74
N THR A 76 13.27 1.08 12.41
CA THR A 76 14.68 0.97 12.82
C THR A 76 14.83 0.89 14.33
N ALA A 77 14.11 1.71 15.08
CA ALA A 77 14.16 1.71 16.55
C ALA A 77 13.66 0.40 17.17
N VAL A 78 12.55 -0.15 16.65
CA VAL A 78 11.99 -1.44 17.11
C VAL A 78 12.95 -2.59 16.74
N ASN A 79 13.43 -2.62 15.51
CA ASN A 79 14.33 -3.65 15.02
C ASN A 79 15.67 -3.63 15.77
N LYS A 80 16.21 -2.47 16.07
CA LYS A 80 17.40 -2.31 16.91
C LYS A 80 17.18 -2.86 18.33
N TRP A 81 16.03 -2.56 18.92
CA TRP A 81 15.67 -3.11 20.24
C TRP A 81 15.57 -4.64 20.21
N LEU A 82 14.96 -5.23 19.18
CA LEU A 82 14.89 -6.69 19.01
C LEU A 82 16.27 -7.35 18.85
N ASN A 83 17.16 -6.73 18.11
CA ASN A 83 18.46 -7.32 17.78
C ASN A 83 19.51 -7.12 18.87
N GLU A 84 19.50 -5.99 19.57
CA GLU A 84 20.55 -5.64 20.52
C GLU A 84 20.12 -5.89 21.97
N THR A 85 18.88 -5.54 22.31
CA THR A 85 18.45 -5.56 23.71
C THR A 85 17.88 -6.92 24.11
N VAL A 86 17.03 -7.52 23.26
CA VAL A 86 16.34 -8.76 23.61
C VAL A 86 17.30 -9.95 23.74
N PRO A 87 18.24 -10.21 22.81
CA PRO A 87 19.16 -11.35 22.93
C PRO A 87 20.07 -11.29 24.17
N SER A 88 20.45 -10.09 24.59
CA SER A 88 21.28 -9.91 25.79
C SER A 88 20.56 -10.26 27.09
N ARG A 89 19.27 -10.59 27.04
CA ARG A 89 18.41 -10.92 28.18
C ARG A 89 18.14 -12.42 28.34
N LYS A 90 18.80 -13.27 27.59
CA LYS A 90 18.77 -14.72 27.81
C LYS A 90 19.28 -15.07 29.19
N THR A 91 18.65 -16.05 29.84
CA THR A 91 19.16 -16.67 31.07
C THR A 91 20.22 -17.71 30.74
N SER A 92 20.05 -18.40 29.60
CA SER A 92 20.95 -19.46 29.11
C SER A 92 20.79 -19.64 27.59
N GLU A 93 21.61 -20.46 26.97
CA GLU A 93 21.49 -20.85 25.57
C GLU A 93 20.18 -21.59 25.26
N ALA A 94 19.56 -22.21 26.26
CA ALA A 94 18.25 -22.83 26.13
C ALA A 94 17.08 -21.84 26.17
N SER A 95 17.34 -20.53 26.31
CA SER A 95 16.30 -19.52 26.27
C SER A 95 15.66 -19.43 24.89
N VAL A 96 14.32 -19.36 24.84
CA VAL A 96 13.51 -19.40 23.62
C VAL A 96 12.92 -18.01 23.31
N PHE A 97 12.96 -17.64 22.04
CA PHE A 97 12.29 -16.48 21.50
C PHE A 97 11.12 -16.92 20.60
N ILE A 98 9.96 -16.33 20.81
CA ILE A 98 8.78 -16.51 19.95
C ILE A 98 8.35 -15.12 19.50
N LEU A 99 8.41 -14.87 18.20
CA LEU A 99 7.85 -13.66 17.58
C LEU A 99 6.52 -14.02 16.95
N VAL A 100 5.47 -13.30 17.31
CA VAL A 100 4.12 -13.42 16.74
C VAL A 100 3.73 -12.05 16.22
N MET A 101 3.47 -11.95 14.93
CA MET A 101 2.95 -10.71 14.32
C MET A 101 2.40 -10.97 12.92
N GLN A 102 1.56 -10.09 12.45
CA GLN A 102 1.25 -9.97 11.03
C GLN A 102 2.36 -9.21 10.31
N ARG A 103 2.54 -9.49 9.02
CA ARG A 103 3.49 -8.71 8.20
C ARG A 103 2.92 -7.32 7.91
N LEU A 104 3.72 -6.30 8.11
CA LEU A 104 3.33 -4.90 7.95
C LEU A 104 4.16 -4.19 6.88
N HIS A 105 5.40 -4.61 6.70
CA HIS A 105 6.39 -3.98 5.83
C HIS A 105 7.46 -5.00 5.43
N GLU A 106 8.16 -4.80 4.31
CA GLU A 106 9.28 -5.68 3.93
C GLU A 106 10.37 -5.74 4.99
N ASP A 107 10.71 -4.57 5.59
CA ASP A 107 11.70 -4.41 6.66
C ASP A 107 11.07 -4.43 8.05
N ASP A 108 9.96 -5.10 8.24
CA ASP A 108 9.34 -5.24 9.55
C ASP A 108 10.13 -6.17 10.48
N SER A 109 9.66 -6.28 11.71
CA SER A 109 10.35 -7.09 12.72
C SER A 109 10.45 -8.57 12.35
N THR A 110 9.53 -9.11 11.54
CA THR A 110 9.64 -10.49 11.05
C THR A 110 10.80 -10.61 10.07
N ALA A 111 10.92 -9.73 9.08
CA ALA A 111 12.02 -9.76 8.12
C ALA A 111 13.38 -9.66 8.83
N GLN A 112 13.50 -8.70 9.77
CA GLN A 112 14.71 -8.51 10.55
C GLN A 112 15.03 -9.73 11.43
N PHE A 113 14.01 -10.37 12.01
CA PHE A 113 14.19 -11.55 12.86
C PHE A 113 14.65 -12.76 12.05
N LEU A 114 14.11 -12.96 10.85
CA LEU A 114 14.53 -14.03 9.93
C LEU A 114 15.96 -13.83 9.45
N THR A 115 16.39 -12.60 9.21
CA THR A 115 17.77 -12.27 8.83
C THR A 115 18.74 -12.49 9.99
N THR A 116 18.37 -12.09 11.20
CA THR A 116 19.23 -12.19 12.40
C THR A 116 19.35 -13.63 12.89
N PHE A 117 18.28 -14.42 12.74
CA PHE A 117 18.20 -15.81 13.22
C PHE A 117 17.89 -16.78 12.08
N PRO A 118 18.84 -17.13 11.19
CA PRO A 118 18.57 -17.90 9.97
C PRO A 118 18.06 -19.33 10.23
N HIS A 119 18.23 -19.85 11.43
CA HIS A 119 17.73 -21.19 11.81
C HIS A 119 16.39 -21.18 12.57
N VAL A 120 15.74 -20.00 12.65
CA VAL A 120 14.43 -19.91 13.29
C VAL A 120 13.39 -20.69 12.52
N ARG A 121 12.49 -21.38 13.22
CA ARG A 121 11.32 -21.99 12.60
C ARG A 121 10.32 -20.88 12.25
N HIS A 122 10.14 -20.62 10.97
CA HIS A 122 9.16 -19.68 10.46
C HIS A 122 7.84 -20.39 10.13
N ILE A 123 6.75 -19.89 10.69
CA ILE A 123 5.38 -20.34 10.39
C ILE A 123 4.64 -19.17 9.75
N CYS A 124 4.32 -19.28 8.47
CA CYS A 124 3.59 -18.28 7.69
C CYS A 124 2.20 -18.82 7.34
N LEU A 125 1.16 -18.11 7.78
CA LEU A 125 -0.24 -18.50 7.63
C LEU A 125 -1.04 -17.34 7.00
N PRO A 126 -0.98 -17.15 5.67
CA PRO A 126 -1.79 -16.17 4.97
C PRO A 126 -3.29 -16.48 5.08
N ALA A 127 -4.14 -15.48 4.87
CA ALA A 127 -5.60 -15.66 4.87
C ALA A 127 -6.07 -16.60 3.76
N MET A 128 -5.41 -16.57 2.61
CA MET A 128 -5.64 -17.48 1.49
C MET A 128 -4.39 -18.32 1.23
N LEU A 129 -4.60 -19.57 0.80
CA LEU A 129 -3.52 -20.48 0.42
C LEU A 129 -2.65 -19.86 -0.67
N SER A 130 -1.35 -19.83 -0.45
CA SER A 130 -0.35 -19.27 -1.36
C SER A 130 0.94 -20.07 -1.29
N ASP A 131 1.91 -19.74 -2.13
CA ASP A 131 3.23 -20.40 -2.11
C ASP A 131 4.01 -20.12 -0.82
N SER A 132 3.77 -18.96 -0.17
CA SER A 132 4.36 -18.60 1.12
C SER A 132 3.77 -19.40 2.30
N THR A 133 2.64 -20.10 2.11
CA THR A 133 2.02 -20.90 3.18
C THR A 133 2.94 -22.01 3.62
N THR A 134 3.26 -22.06 4.92
CA THR A 134 4.07 -23.13 5.51
C THR A 134 3.48 -24.49 5.20
N ALA A 135 4.27 -25.34 4.55
CA ALA A 135 3.83 -26.62 3.96
C ALA A 135 3.07 -27.51 4.96
N GLU A 136 3.57 -27.59 6.20
CA GLU A 136 2.97 -28.38 7.29
C GLU A 136 1.51 -28.01 7.59
N TYR A 137 1.11 -26.75 7.31
CA TYR A 137 -0.22 -26.22 7.65
C TYR A 137 -1.15 -26.09 6.44
N ARG A 138 -0.71 -26.39 5.21
CA ARG A 138 -1.55 -26.28 4.00
C ARG A 138 -2.86 -27.08 4.10
N HIS A 139 -2.84 -28.22 4.79
CA HIS A 139 -4.02 -29.05 5.02
C HIS A 139 -5.09 -28.42 5.92
N ARG A 140 -4.77 -27.31 6.62
CA ARG A 140 -5.72 -26.56 7.45
C ARG A 140 -6.61 -25.60 6.66
N TYR A 141 -6.27 -25.36 5.40
CA TYR A 141 -7.03 -24.46 4.53
C TYR A 141 -8.25 -25.19 3.96
N ILE A 142 -9.42 -24.63 4.19
CA ILE A 142 -10.70 -25.15 3.67
C ILE A 142 -11.07 -24.32 2.44
N ASN A 143 -11.18 -24.96 1.26
CA ASN A 143 -11.43 -24.28 -0.01
C ASN A 143 -10.44 -23.13 -0.31
N GLY A 144 -9.18 -23.26 0.14
CA GLY A 144 -8.16 -22.24 -0.04
C GLY A 144 -8.14 -21.11 1.00
N TYR A 145 -8.99 -21.15 2.01
CA TYR A 145 -9.07 -20.12 3.08
C TYR A 145 -8.64 -20.72 4.43
N LEU A 146 -7.86 -19.95 5.21
CA LEU A 146 -7.40 -20.34 6.54
C LEU A 146 -8.55 -20.40 7.55
N ASP A 147 -9.43 -19.41 7.51
CA ASP A 147 -10.59 -19.30 8.41
C ASP A 147 -11.82 -18.81 7.64
N PRO A 148 -12.49 -19.70 6.89
CA PRO A 148 -13.62 -19.31 6.04
C PRO A 148 -14.88 -18.88 6.82
N ILE A 149 -14.87 -19.01 8.15
CA ILE A 149 -15.97 -18.53 8.99
C ILE A 149 -15.84 -17.03 9.26
N ARG A 150 -14.63 -16.53 9.54
CA ARG A 150 -14.36 -15.12 9.83
C ARG A 150 -13.90 -14.34 8.61
N LEU A 151 -13.21 -15.00 7.68
CA LEU A 151 -12.72 -14.44 6.43
C LEU A 151 -13.38 -15.20 5.28
N THR A 152 -14.67 -14.92 5.07
CA THR A 152 -15.41 -15.53 3.95
C THR A 152 -14.85 -15.07 2.61
N PRO A 153 -15.10 -15.79 1.49
CA PRO A 153 -14.68 -15.35 0.16
C PRO A 153 -15.09 -13.92 -0.17
N GLU A 154 -16.31 -13.51 0.22
CA GLU A 154 -16.84 -12.16 -0.01
C GLU A 154 -16.04 -11.11 0.77
N ILE A 155 -15.77 -11.36 2.06
CA ILE A 155 -14.94 -10.49 2.89
C ILE A 155 -13.51 -10.41 2.34
N CYS A 156 -12.93 -11.54 1.94
CA CYS A 156 -11.61 -11.55 1.33
C CYS A 156 -11.58 -10.72 0.03
N ASN A 157 -12.57 -10.86 -0.85
CA ASN A 157 -12.67 -10.08 -2.08
C ASN A 157 -12.78 -8.57 -1.79
N GLU A 158 -13.54 -8.17 -0.79
CA GLU A 158 -13.61 -6.78 -0.36
C GLU A 158 -12.26 -6.28 0.20
N LEU A 159 -11.60 -7.09 1.01
CA LEU A 159 -10.32 -6.74 1.64
C LEU A 159 -9.15 -6.70 0.65
N GLN A 160 -9.20 -7.41 -0.48
CA GLN A 160 -8.16 -7.38 -1.53
C GLN A 160 -7.93 -5.96 -2.07
N SER A 161 -8.95 -5.11 -2.07
CA SER A 161 -8.82 -3.70 -2.45
C SER A 161 -8.12 -2.81 -1.40
N LYS A 162 -7.85 -3.31 -0.20
CA LYS A 162 -7.24 -2.54 0.88
C LYS A 162 -5.71 -2.67 0.87
N ARG A 163 -5.00 -1.58 1.12
CA ARG A 163 -3.53 -1.54 1.27
C ARG A 163 -3.00 -2.63 2.21
N ALA A 164 -3.73 -2.91 3.27
CA ALA A 164 -3.35 -3.90 4.28
C ALA A 164 -3.38 -5.35 3.79
N TRP A 165 -4.02 -5.63 2.64
CA TRP A 165 -4.25 -7.01 2.18
C TRP A 165 -2.97 -7.79 1.98
N ALA A 166 -2.05 -7.28 1.18
CA ALA A 166 -0.81 -7.98 0.85
C ALA A 166 0.04 -8.30 2.11
N GLY A 167 0.20 -7.33 2.99
CA GLY A 167 0.96 -7.50 4.23
C GLY A 167 0.18 -8.28 5.28
N GLN A 168 -0.87 -7.68 5.84
CA GLN A 168 -1.53 -8.18 7.04
C GLN A 168 -2.29 -9.49 6.82
N TYR A 169 -2.93 -9.65 5.66
CA TYR A 169 -3.72 -10.85 5.35
C TYR A 169 -2.93 -11.89 4.56
N MET A 170 -2.18 -11.48 3.54
CA MET A 170 -1.42 -12.44 2.73
C MET A 170 0.01 -12.68 3.23
N GLN A 171 0.46 -11.98 4.28
CA GLN A 171 1.79 -12.10 4.89
C GLN A 171 2.94 -11.84 3.90
N ALA A 172 2.67 -11.11 2.83
CA ALA A 172 3.58 -10.76 1.75
C ALA A 172 3.54 -9.24 1.51
N PRO A 173 4.12 -8.42 2.41
CA PRO A 173 4.16 -6.98 2.22
C PRO A 173 4.96 -6.64 0.97
N ALA A 174 4.46 -5.70 0.19
CA ALA A 174 5.19 -5.17 -0.95
C ALA A 174 6.42 -4.37 -0.48
N PRO A 175 7.52 -4.41 -1.23
CA PRO A 175 8.71 -3.61 -0.95
C PRO A 175 8.44 -2.10 -0.91
N ASP A 176 9.01 -1.41 0.09
CA ASP A 176 9.07 0.05 0.14
C ASP A 176 10.10 0.58 -0.86
N GLY A 177 9.90 0.36 -2.11
CA GLY A 177 10.83 0.90 -3.08
C GLY A 177 11.12 0.08 -4.30
N GLY A 178 10.22 -0.79 -4.62
CA GLY A 178 10.21 -1.46 -5.90
C GLY A 178 8.77 -1.76 -6.27
N ASN A 179 8.24 -1.03 -7.26
CA ASN A 179 7.08 -1.42 -8.03
C ASN A 179 5.74 -1.50 -7.26
N ILE A 180 5.31 -0.38 -6.65
CA ILE A 180 3.90 -0.22 -6.27
C ILE A 180 3.02 -0.44 -7.51
N ILE A 181 3.54 -0.08 -8.68
CA ILE A 181 2.92 -0.30 -9.98
C ILE A 181 3.81 -1.23 -10.81
N ASN A 182 3.25 -2.36 -11.26
CA ASN A 182 3.93 -3.19 -12.25
C ASN A 182 3.60 -2.66 -13.65
N PRO A 183 4.60 -2.35 -14.51
CA PRO A 183 4.37 -1.91 -15.88
C PRO A 183 3.56 -2.91 -16.72
N ASP A 184 3.59 -4.20 -16.39
CA ASP A 184 2.86 -5.24 -17.11
C ASP A 184 1.33 -5.20 -16.87
N TRP A 185 0.87 -4.41 -15.90
CA TRP A 185 -0.57 -4.19 -15.68
C TRP A 185 -1.22 -3.25 -16.71
N PHE A 186 -0.40 -2.58 -17.52
CA PHE A 186 -0.87 -1.73 -18.61
C PHE A 186 -0.94 -2.54 -19.91
N PHE A 187 -2.17 -2.79 -20.39
CA PHE A 187 -2.31 -3.44 -21.70
C PHE A 187 -1.97 -2.49 -22.84
N GLU A 188 -1.57 -3.03 -23.99
CA GLU A 188 -1.38 -2.26 -25.21
C GLU A 188 -2.62 -2.34 -26.08
N PHE A 189 -2.94 -1.24 -26.77
CA PHE A 189 -4.08 -1.19 -27.66
C PHE A 189 -3.80 -0.47 -28.98
N ASP A 190 -4.47 -0.90 -30.05
CA ASP A 190 -4.52 -0.20 -31.30
C ASP A 190 -5.68 0.80 -31.29
N TYR A 191 -5.39 2.08 -31.57
CA TYR A 191 -6.38 3.17 -31.49
C TYR A 191 -7.53 2.97 -32.46
N LEU A 192 -7.24 2.57 -33.72
CA LEU A 192 -8.27 2.38 -34.72
C LEU A 192 -9.18 1.19 -34.42
N ALA A 193 -8.59 0.12 -33.87
CA ALA A 193 -9.37 -1.04 -33.43
C ALA A 193 -10.39 -0.65 -32.35
N VAL A 194 -9.95 0.10 -31.34
CA VAL A 194 -10.86 0.56 -30.26
C VAL A 194 -11.92 1.53 -30.79
N LEU A 195 -11.59 2.45 -31.68
CA LEU A 195 -12.58 3.34 -32.33
C LEU A 195 -13.63 2.57 -33.15
N ASN A 196 -13.25 1.48 -33.79
CA ASN A 196 -14.19 0.62 -34.50
C ASN A 196 -15.14 -0.10 -33.52
N GLU A 197 -14.65 -0.54 -32.37
CA GLU A 197 -15.50 -1.11 -31.31
C GLU A 197 -16.49 -0.07 -30.74
N VAL A 198 -16.04 1.16 -30.49
CA VAL A 198 -16.88 2.28 -30.04
C VAL A 198 -18.01 2.55 -31.04
N LYS A 199 -17.65 2.64 -32.33
CA LYS A 199 -18.64 2.81 -33.41
C LYS A 199 -19.62 1.65 -33.50
N ALA A 200 -19.14 0.41 -33.39
CA ALA A 200 -20.01 -0.79 -33.42
C ALA A 200 -20.96 -0.85 -32.20
N ALA A 201 -20.56 -0.29 -31.07
CA ALA A 201 -21.41 -0.13 -29.90
C ALA A 201 -22.40 1.04 -29.99
N ASN A 202 -22.31 1.85 -31.04
CA ASN A 202 -23.07 3.10 -31.18
C ASN A 202 -22.85 4.08 -30.01
N GLU A 203 -21.61 4.08 -29.48
CA GLU A 203 -21.18 4.97 -28.41
C GLU A 203 -20.29 6.09 -28.95
N THR A 204 -20.05 7.11 -28.13
CA THR A 204 -19.10 8.20 -28.40
C THR A 204 -18.07 8.24 -27.31
N ILE A 205 -16.83 8.56 -27.67
CA ILE A 205 -15.77 8.80 -26.69
C ILE A 205 -15.63 10.30 -26.40
N GLN A 206 -15.35 10.61 -25.15
CA GLN A 206 -14.99 11.94 -24.69
C GLN A 206 -13.50 11.93 -24.37
N ILE A 207 -12.72 12.75 -25.07
CA ILE A 207 -11.30 12.88 -24.81
C ILE A 207 -11.11 13.82 -23.63
N ALA A 208 -10.38 13.38 -22.63
CA ALA A 208 -10.04 14.13 -21.45
C ALA A 208 -8.53 14.23 -21.29
N PHE A 209 -8.09 15.25 -20.55
CA PHE A 209 -6.68 15.47 -20.27
C PHE A 209 -6.50 15.65 -18.77
N CYS A 210 -5.37 15.20 -18.22
CA CYS A 210 -4.95 15.59 -16.89
C CYS A 210 -3.56 16.22 -16.94
N ILE A 211 -3.34 17.15 -16.04
CA ILE A 211 -2.11 17.93 -15.97
C ILE A 211 -1.62 17.97 -14.54
N ASP A 212 -0.37 17.55 -14.35
CA ASP A 212 0.43 17.90 -13.17
C ASP A 212 1.44 18.96 -13.59
N GLY A 213 1.33 20.17 -13.04
CA GLY A 213 2.04 21.35 -13.50
C GLY A 213 3.10 21.85 -12.53
N ALA A 214 4.36 21.77 -12.94
CA ALA A 214 5.49 22.46 -12.34
C ALA A 214 5.91 23.62 -13.26
N TYR A 215 5.80 24.87 -12.81
CA TYR A 215 5.99 26.06 -13.65
C TYR A 215 7.46 26.50 -13.67
N THR A 216 8.33 25.65 -14.19
CA THR A 216 9.77 25.91 -14.18
C THR A 216 10.40 25.53 -15.51
N ALA A 217 11.28 26.39 -16.01
CA ALA A 217 12.11 26.09 -17.18
C ALA A 217 13.42 25.35 -16.82
N LYS A 218 13.65 25.09 -15.53
CA LYS A 218 14.87 24.40 -15.07
C LYS A 218 14.64 22.88 -15.05
N THR A 219 15.41 22.16 -15.85
CA THR A 219 15.36 20.69 -15.93
C THR A 219 15.82 19.97 -14.67
N THR A 220 16.32 20.70 -13.66
CA THR A 220 16.65 20.17 -12.33
C THR A 220 15.44 20.10 -11.38
N ASN A 221 14.33 20.72 -11.76
CA ASN A 221 13.07 20.72 -11.02
C ASN A 221 12.10 19.72 -11.68
N ASP A 222 10.94 19.52 -11.05
CA ASP A 222 9.92 18.65 -11.59
C ASP A 222 9.38 19.17 -12.94
N PRO A 223 9.10 18.30 -13.91
CA PRO A 223 8.48 18.66 -15.18
C PRO A 223 6.98 18.95 -15.02
N SER A 224 6.39 19.57 -16.03
CA SER A 224 4.95 19.51 -16.21
C SER A 224 4.60 18.31 -17.08
N VAL A 225 3.64 17.50 -16.66
CA VAL A 225 3.15 16.36 -17.40
C VAL A 225 1.71 16.59 -17.85
N ILE A 226 1.43 16.27 -19.11
CA ILE A 226 0.09 16.29 -19.70
C ILE A 226 -0.20 14.88 -20.20
N LEU A 227 -1.32 14.31 -19.79
CA LEU A 227 -1.79 12.99 -20.21
C LEU A 227 -3.14 13.13 -20.90
N GLY A 228 -3.27 12.67 -22.16
CA GLY A 228 -4.53 12.61 -22.90
C GLY A 228 -5.09 11.19 -22.88
N TYR A 229 -6.40 11.05 -22.60
CA TYR A 229 -7.04 9.75 -22.47
C TYR A 229 -8.54 9.82 -22.79
N PHE A 230 -9.14 8.64 -22.92
CA PHE A 230 -10.60 8.47 -22.93
C PHE A 230 -10.99 7.19 -22.17
N THR A 231 -12.26 7.05 -21.86
CA THR A 231 -12.80 5.84 -21.23
C THR A 231 -13.81 5.14 -22.17
N PHE A 232 -13.75 3.81 -22.19
CA PHE A 232 -14.72 2.97 -22.90
C PHE A 232 -14.84 1.62 -22.19
N ARG A 233 -16.05 1.14 -21.96
CA ARG A 233 -16.34 -0.15 -21.28
C ARG A 233 -15.57 -0.34 -19.99
N ASN A 234 -15.58 0.69 -19.15
CA ASN A 234 -14.91 0.68 -17.84
C ASN A 234 -13.39 0.47 -17.91
N LYS A 235 -12.76 0.81 -19.03
CA LYS A 235 -11.31 0.88 -19.24
C LYS A 235 -10.91 2.30 -19.60
N LEU A 236 -9.69 2.67 -19.22
CA LEU A 236 -9.07 3.94 -19.56
C LEU A 236 -7.97 3.69 -20.59
N TYR A 237 -7.97 4.48 -21.65
CA TYR A 237 -7.08 4.37 -22.81
C TYR A 237 -6.23 5.63 -22.92
N ILE A 238 -4.94 5.54 -22.59
CA ILE A 238 -3.98 6.66 -22.70
C ILE A 238 -3.53 6.76 -24.15
N ILE A 239 -3.86 7.88 -24.78
CA ILE A 239 -3.59 8.15 -26.22
C ILE A 239 -2.43 9.10 -26.45
N ALA A 240 -2.12 9.95 -25.46
CA ALA A 240 -1.07 10.96 -25.59
C ALA A 240 -0.41 11.26 -24.25
N MET A 241 0.86 11.60 -24.27
CA MET A 241 1.62 12.08 -23.12
C MET A 241 2.68 13.09 -23.55
N SER A 242 2.79 14.16 -22.81
CA SER A 242 3.87 15.14 -22.92
C SER A 242 4.48 15.41 -21.54
N GLU A 243 5.80 15.51 -21.48
CA GLU A 243 6.57 15.90 -20.30
C GLU A 243 7.53 17.01 -20.69
N VAL A 244 7.36 18.18 -20.08
CA VAL A 244 8.07 19.39 -20.46
C VAL A 244 8.51 20.23 -19.27
N TRP A 245 9.59 20.96 -19.43
CA TRP A 245 10.11 21.95 -18.48
C TRP A 245 9.90 23.36 -19.06
N LEU A 246 8.75 23.94 -18.82
CA LEU A 246 8.33 25.22 -19.37
C LEU A 246 7.91 26.19 -18.27
N GLY A 247 8.24 27.47 -18.47
CA GLY A 247 7.65 28.53 -17.67
C GLY A 247 6.15 28.70 -17.98
N PHE A 248 5.42 29.39 -17.11
CA PHE A 248 3.97 29.49 -17.12
C PHE A 248 3.36 29.82 -18.50
N SER A 249 3.84 30.91 -19.17
CA SER A 249 3.30 31.34 -20.46
C SER A 249 3.53 30.28 -21.56
N ALA A 250 4.74 29.72 -21.63
CA ALA A 250 5.06 28.71 -22.62
C ALA A 250 4.30 27.39 -22.36
N LEU A 251 4.06 27.04 -21.08
CA LEU A 251 3.24 25.90 -20.74
C LEU A 251 1.78 26.09 -21.15
N LEU A 252 1.23 27.31 -20.99
CA LEU A 252 -0.13 27.63 -21.41
C LEU A 252 -0.33 27.42 -22.91
N ASP A 253 0.63 27.88 -23.73
CA ASP A 253 0.63 27.69 -25.19
C ASP A 253 0.79 26.20 -25.51
N HIS A 254 1.74 25.52 -24.87
CA HIS A 254 1.98 24.10 -25.09
C HIS A 254 0.75 23.23 -24.75
N VAL A 255 0.05 23.50 -23.65
CA VAL A 255 -1.20 22.79 -23.30
C VAL A 255 -2.25 22.98 -24.38
N THR A 256 -2.39 24.22 -24.90
CA THR A 256 -3.37 24.54 -25.94
C THR A 256 -3.06 23.77 -27.23
N ASP A 257 -1.82 23.81 -27.69
CA ASP A 257 -1.38 23.14 -28.92
C ASP A 257 -1.50 21.60 -28.76
N PHE A 258 -1.00 21.05 -27.65
CA PHE A 258 -1.06 19.62 -27.37
C PHE A 258 -2.50 19.08 -27.31
N THR A 259 -3.40 19.78 -26.66
CA THR A 259 -4.79 19.32 -26.57
C THR A 259 -5.48 19.38 -27.93
N ALA A 260 -5.25 20.43 -28.72
CA ALA A 260 -5.77 20.55 -30.09
C ALA A 260 -5.25 19.43 -31.00
N GLU A 261 -3.96 19.10 -30.94
CA GLU A 261 -3.34 18.03 -31.73
C GLU A 261 -3.93 16.64 -31.38
N HIS A 262 -4.33 16.44 -30.13
CA HIS A 262 -4.84 15.14 -29.64
C HIS A 262 -6.35 15.07 -29.52
N GLY A 263 -7.08 15.91 -30.29
CA GLY A 263 -8.52 15.74 -30.52
C GLY A 263 -9.42 16.42 -29.48
N TYR A 264 -8.94 17.49 -28.82
CA TYR A 264 -9.79 18.33 -27.99
C TYR A 264 -10.97 18.89 -28.79
N ASN A 265 -12.16 18.81 -28.23
CA ASN A 265 -13.40 19.33 -28.79
C ASN A 265 -14.33 19.86 -27.68
N ASP A 266 -15.51 20.34 -28.05
CA ASP A 266 -16.46 20.96 -27.11
C ASP A 266 -16.91 20.03 -25.95
N SER A 267 -16.80 18.72 -26.12
CA SER A 267 -17.08 17.77 -25.04
C SER A 267 -15.87 17.46 -24.16
N SER A 268 -14.69 17.87 -24.58
CA SER A 268 -13.43 17.59 -23.88
C SER A 268 -13.25 18.45 -22.61
N TYR A 269 -12.41 17.98 -21.72
CA TYR A 269 -12.07 18.70 -20.49
C TYR A 269 -10.64 18.39 -20.01
N LEU A 270 -10.12 19.30 -19.16
CA LEU A 270 -8.84 19.16 -18.52
C LEU A 270 -8.99 19.12 -16.99
N ARG A 271 -8.39 18.16 -16.35
CA ARG A 271 -8.25 18.06 -14.89
C ARG A 271 -6.85 18.48 -14.48
N ILE A 272 -6.74 19.42 -13.58
CA ILE A 272 -5.46 19.99 -13.15
C ILE A 272 -5.30 19.80 -11.65
N GLU A 273 -4.13 19.31 -11.21
CA GLU A 273 -3.86 19.23 -9.77
C GLU A 273 -3.81 20.65 -9.18
N PRO A 274 -4.64 20.98 -8.15
CA PRO A 274 -4.77 22.35 -7.65
C PRO A 274 -3.64 22.79 -6.72
N LYS A 275 -2.52 22.05 -6.68
CA LYS A 275 -1.35 22.40 -5.89
C LYS A 275 -0.60 23.61 -6.47
N ALA A 276 0.10 24.31 -5.61
CA ALA A 276 0.90 25.49 -5.96
C ALA A 276 0.11 26.47 -6.86
N ASN A 277 0.53 26.66 -8.11
CA ASN A 277 -0.08 27.58 -9.07
C ASN A 277 -1.12 26.92 -9.99
N GLY A 278 -1.62 25.72 -9.66
CA GLY A 278 -2.61 25.01 -10.48
C GLY A 278 -3.90 25.80 -10.70
N LYS A 279 -4.30 26.63 -9.74
CA LYS A 279 -5.44 27.53 -9.89
C LYS A 279 -5.20 28.60 -10.96
N ASP A 280 -4.01 29.20 -10.96
CA ASP A 280 -3.65 30.24 -11.94
C ASP A 280 -3.63 29.65 -13.36
N LEU A 281 -3.18 28.39 -13.52
CA LEU A 281 -3.23 27.69 -14.80
C LEU A 281 -4.68 27.45 -15.25
N ILE A 282 -5.55 26.98 -14.36
CA ILE A 282 -6.97 26.78 -14.67
C ILE A 282 -7.59 28.09 -15.12
N ASP A 283 -7.42 29.15 -14.36
CA ASP A 283 -7.99 30.47 -14.66
C ASP A 283 -7.50 30.99 -16.03
N ALA A 284 -6.21 30.82 -16.33
CA ALA A 284 -5.64 31.24 -17.60
C ALA A 284 -6.12 30.38 -18.79
N LEU A 285 -6.23 29.06 -18.64
CA LEU A 285 -6.73 28.15 -19.68
C LEU A 285 -8.20 28.44 -20.00
N VAL A 286 -9.01 28.69 -18.97
CA VAL A 286 -10.43 29.02 -19.16
C VAL A 286 -10.59 30.41 -19.77
N SER A 287 -9.99 31.45 -19.18
CA SER A 287 -10.23 32.84 -19.54
C SER A 287 -9.54 33.29 -20.83
N HIS A 288 -8.30 32.79 -21.08
CA HIS A 288 -7.49 33.23 -22.22
C HIS A 288 -7.47 32.26 -23.40
N LYS A 289 -7.72 30.97 -23.14
CA LYS A 289 -7.66 29.93 -24.17
C LYS A 289 -9.02 29.27 -24.46
N GLY A 290 -10.03 29.54 -23.65
CA GLY A 290 -11.38 29.01 -23.82
C GLY A 290 -11.50 27.49 -23.62
N LEU A 291 -10.52 26.89 -22.93
CA LEU A 291 -10.54 25.45 -22.65
C LEU A 291 -11.39 25.15 -21.42
N ASN A 292 -12.07 24.02 -21.44
CA ASN A 292 -12.85 23.53 -20.29
C ASN A 292 -11.91 22.88 -19.25
N ALA A 293 -11.34 23.69 -18.36
CA ALA A 293 -10.39 23.26 -17.37
C ALA A 293 -10.91 23.43 -15.94
N PHE A 294 -10.65 22.46 -15.06
CA PHE A 294 -11.05 22.52 -13.66
C PHE A 294 -10.11 21.72 -12.76
N ALA A 295 -10.17 22.03 -11.46
CA ALA A 295 -9.35 21.37 -10.47
C ALA A 295 -9.74 19.89 -10.31
N SER A 296 -8.76 18.99 -10.26
CA SER A 296 -8.98 17.63 -9.78
C SER A 296 -9.33 17.67 -8.29
N LYS A 297 -10.06 16.64 -7.81
CA LYS A 297 -10.32 16.50 -6.38
C LYS A 297 -8.99 16.33 -5.65
N SER A 298 -8.72 17.17 -4.66
CA SER A 298 -7.53 17.05 -3.81
C SER A 298 -7.78 16.04 -2.70
N PRO A 299 -7.16 14.85 -2.73
CA PRO A 299 -7.27 13.90 -1.64
C PRO A 299 -6.50 14.43 -0.43
N THR A 300 -6.98 14.12 0.77
CA THR A 300 -6.30 14.45 2.04
C THR A 300 -5.19 13.47 2.40
N THR A 301 -4.98 12.43 1.58
CA THR A 301 -4.01 11.35 1.79
C THR A 301 -2.69 11.62 1.06
N ASP A 302 -1.61 11.03 1.55
CA ASP A 302 -0.31 11.11 0.89
C ASP A 302 -0.29 10.42 -0.50
N LYS A 303 0.72 10.74 -1.31
CA LYS A 303 0.86 10.24 -2.68
C LYS A 303 0.89 8.72 -2.78
N ILE A 304 1.64 8.06 -1.90
CA ILE A 304 1.77 6.59 -1.90
C ILE A 304 0.42 5.94 -1.62
N GLN A 305 -0.36 6.48 -0.67
CA GLN A 305 -1.70 5.99 -0.37
C GLN A 305 -2.67 6.17 -1.54
N ARG A 306 -2.56 7.29 -2.28
CA ARG A 306 -3.37 7.54 -3.49
C ARG A 306 -3.09 6.50 -4.57
N VAL A 307 -1.81 6.23 -4.82
CA VAL A 307 -1.38 5.23 -5.81
C VAL A 307 -1.83 3.82 -5.39
N HIS A 308 -1.71 3.47 -4.11
CA HIS A 308 -2.25 2.19 -3.62
C HIS A 308 -3.76 2.06 -3.81
N ALA A 309 -4.52 3.16 -3.72
CA ALA A 309 -5.98 3.11 -3.93
C ALA A 309 -6.36 2.77 -5.37
N ILE A 310 -5.53 3.12 -6.37
CA ILE A 310 -5.77 2.79 -7.78
C ILE A 310 -5.11 1.46 -8.21
N THR A 311 -4.19 0.91 -7.42
CA THR A 311 -3.45 -0.33 -7.75
C THR A 311 -4.39 -1.50 -8.15
N PRO A 312 -5.52 -1.78 -7.48
CA PRO A 312 -6.41 -2.85 -7.91
C PRO A 312 -7.00 -2.66 -9.30
N ILE A 313 -7.20 -1.41 -9.73
CA ILE A 313 -7.70 -1.08 -11.07
C ILE A 313 -6.62 -1.36 -12.11
N LEU A 314 -5.36 -0.97 -11.81
CA LEU A 314 -4.21 -1.27 -12.66
C LEU A 314 -3.99 -2.78 -12.78
N GLN A 315 -4.01 -3.52 -11.68
CA GLN A 315 -3.87 -4.98 -11.63
C GLN A 315 -4.94 -5.72 -12.42
N SER A 316 -6.13 -5.16 -12.55
CA SER A 316 -7.22 -5.74 -13.35
C SER A 316 -7.11 -5.40 -14.85
N GLU A 317 -5.95 -4.91 -15.29
CA GLU A 317 -5.67 -4.56 -16.69
C GLU A 317 -6.76 -3.66 -17.31
N ARG A 318 -7.15 -2.63 -16.54
CA ARG A 318 -8.16 -1.66 -16.98
C ARG A 318 -7.58 -0.36 -17.53
N VAL A 319 -6.25 -0.22 -17.56
CA VAL A 319 -5.56 0.94 -18.11
C VAL A 319 -4.69 0.52 -19.26
N GLY A 320 -4.90 1.10 -20.42
CA GLY A 320 -4.19 0.80 -21.65
C GLY A 320 -3.27 1.94 -22.09
N ILE A 321 -2.17 1.57 -22.74
CA ILE A 321 -1.20 2.47 -23.37
C ILE A 321 -1.27 2.25 -24.88
N LEU A 322 -1.29 3.34 -25.66
CA LEU A 322 -1.29 3.30 -27.13
C LEU A 322 -0.08 2.51 -27.63
N ALA A 323 -0.32 1.48 -28.43
CA ALA A 323 0.72 0.64 -28.99
C ALA A 323 1.68 1.44 -29.89
N GLY A 324 2.98 1.22 -29.72
CA GLY A 324 4.03 1.91 -30.49
C GLY A 324 4.22 3.40 -30.14
N ALA A 325 3.60 3.90 -29.09
CA ALA A 325 3.80 5.27 -28.64
C ALA A 325 5.22 5.48 -28.09
N LYS A 326 5.95 6.46 -28.64
CA LYS A 326 7.34 6.76 -28.22
C LYS A 326 7.47 7.11 -26.73
N TRP A 327 6.44 7.66 -26.13
CA TRP A 327 6.39 8.00 -24.71
C TRP A 327 6.05 6.79 -23.81
N GLY A 328 5.59 5.68 -24.40
CA GLY A 328 5.13 4.51 -23.62
C GLY A 328 6.25 3.87 -22.79
N GLU A 329 7.48 3.81 -23.32
CA GLU A 329 8.63 3.28 -22.56
C GLU A 329 8.95 4.15 -21.35
N LYS A 330 8.93 5.47 -21.51
CA LYS A 330 9.16 6.42 -20.41
C LYS A 330 8.11 6.33 -19.31
N LEU A 331 6.84 6.19 -19.70
CA LEU A 331 5.75 5.95 -18.74
C LEU A 331 6.00 4.65 -17.96
N ARG A 332 6.30 3.54 -18.65
CA ARG A 332 6.59 2.25 -18.04
C ARG A 332 7.78 2.30 -17.09
N GLU A 333 8.84 3.03 -17.47
CA GLU A 333 10.02 3.22 -16.63
C GLU A 333 9.70 4.00 -15.36
N GLN A 334 8.96 5.11 -15.44
CA GLN A 334 8.63 5.92 -14.29
C GLN A 334 7.69 5.16 -13.31
N VAL A 335 6.66 4.47 -13.82
CA VAL A 335 5.78 3.65 -12.97
C VAL A 335 6.53 2.48 -12.34
N LYS A 336 7.50 1.87 -13.06
CA LYS A 336 8.36 0.80 -12.54
C LYS A 336 9.21 1.27 -11.36
N ASN A 337 9.70 2.49 -11.40
CA ASN A 337 10.62 3.02 -10.40
C ASN A 337 9.90 3.77 -9.26
N PHE A 338 8.59 3.94 -9.33
CA PHE A 338 7.81 4.60 -8.27
C PHE A 338 7.80 3.75 -6.98
N PRO A 339 8.03 4.34 -5.79
CA PRO A 339 8.15 5.78 -5.48
C PRO A 339 9.59 6.33 -5.50
N LYS A 340 10.59 5.60 -5.94
CA LYS A 340 12.02 5.99 -5.93
C LYS A 340 12.48 6.64 -7.24
N ALA A 341 11.59 6.87 -8.19
CA ALA A 341 11.91 7.62 -9.41
C ALA A 341 12.36 9.05 -9.07
N THR A 342 13.29 9.60 -9.88
CA THR A 342 13.73 11.00 -9.75
C THR A 342 12.58 11.97 -9.96
N HIS A 343 11.66 11.61 -10.87
CA HIS A 343 10.43 12.31 -11.17
C HIS A 343 9.28 11.30 -11.13
N ASP A 344 8.14 11.70 -10.63
CA ASP A 344 6.97 10.82 -10.46
C ASP A 344 5.66 11.50 -10.91
N ASP A 345 5.79 12.57 -11.72
CA ASP A 345 4.69 13.41 -12.21
C ASP A 345 3.77 12.65 -13.19
N ILE A 346 4.32 11.68 -13.96
CA ILE A 346 3.50 10.79 -14.80
C ILE A 346 2.59 9.91 -13.93
N VAL A 347 3.09 9.46 -12.78
CA VAL A 347 2.30 8.64 -11.84
C VAL A 347 1.18 9.46 -11.22
N ASP A 348 1.40 10.76 -10.92
CA ASP A 348 0.34 11.67 -10.44
C ASP A 348 -0.75 11.85 -11.50
N CYS A 349 -0.39 12.05 -12.77
CA CYS A 349 -1.38 12.12 -13.85
C CYS A 349 -2.17 10.83 -14.03
N ILE A 350 -1.52 9.66 -13.95
CA ILE A 350 -2.21 8.35 -13.99
C ILE A 350 -3.15 8.21 -12.79
N GLU A 351 -2.70 8.57 -11.59
CA GLU A 351 -3.52 8.53 -10.38
C GLU A 351 -4.77 9.38 -10.53
N ILE A 352 -4.62 10.63 -10.96
CA ILE A 352 -5.74 11.55 -11.19
C ILE A 352 -6.73 10.94 -12.20
N ALA A 353 -6.25 10.50 -13.36
CA ALA A 353 -7.09 9.96 -14.42
C ALA A 353 -7.86 8.72 -13.95
N VAL A 354 -7.18 7.75 -13.34
CA VAL A 354 -7.79 6.49 -12.87
C VAL A 354 -8.78 6.74 -11.74
N ARG A 355 -8.40 7.57 -10.76
CA ARG A 355 -9.25 7.88 -9.62
C ARG A 355 -10.52 8.60 -10.04
N GLU A 356 -10.42 9.61 -10.89
CA GLU A 356 -11.59 10.40 -11.28
C GLU A 356 -12.50 9.65 -12.23
N GLU A 357 -11.96 8.81 -13.12
CA GLU A 357 -12.75 8.17 -14.18
C GLU A 357 -13.21 6.74 -13.83
N LEU A 358 -12.41 5.97 -13.10
CA LEU A 358 -12.69 4.56 -12.89
C LEU A 358 -13.12 4.20 -11.45
N THR A 359 -12.91 5.08 -10.46
CA THR A 359 -13.37 4.83 -9.08
C THR A 359 -14.71 5.47 -8.78
N ASN A 360 -15.03 6.63 -9.39
CA ASN A 360 -16.27 7.36 -9.13
C ASN A 360 -17.48 6.86 -9.90
N ASN A 361 -17.32 5.95 -10.87
CA ASN A 361 -18.42 5.44 -11.70
C ASN A 361 -19.25 4.30 -11.07
N ASN A 362 -19.00 3.94 -9.79
CA ASN A 362 -19.85 2.96 -9.07
C ASN A 362 -21.15 3.55 -8.48
N SER A 363 -21.50 4.81 -8.79
CA SER A 363 -22.71 5.47 -8.25
C SER A 363 -23.87 5.58 -9.22
N PHE A 364 -23.83 4.93 -10.39
CA PHE A 364 -24.97 4.88 -11.30
C PHE A 364 -25.25 3.45 -11.78
N ILE A 365 -25.72 2.61 -10.88
CA ILE A 365 -26.58 1.48 -11.21
C ILE A 365 -27.70 1.49 -10.17
N TYR A 366 -28.80 2.15 -10.53
CA TYR A 366 -30.13 1.88 -10.04
C TYR A 366 -30.99 1.51 -11.21
#